data_a52897f4b7d84a34e1d89e56e9ee13dd
#
_entry.id   a52897f4b7d84a34e1d89e56e9ee13dd
#
_cell.length_a   1.000
_cell.length_b   1.000
_cell.length_c   1.000
_cell.angle_alpha   90.00
_cell.angle_beta   90.00
_cell.angle_gamma   90.00
#
_symmetry.space_group_name_H-M   'P 1'
#
loop_
_entity.id
_entity.type
_entity.pdbx_description
1 polymer ?
#
loop_
_entity_poly.entity_id
_entity_poly.type
_entity_poly.pdbx_seq_one_letter_code
_entity_poly.pdbx_strand_id
1 'polypeptide(L)'
;EIFVRLGVTFNQDLSANLFSYGTNEIKSVAENLRETKNGINDELRRVIFYIGDPAMELAFAEPNIRLTAINDVPLTQSVDTLQALGRVKMSGEVVTPGGQLITGYNGTLSATVFDKYLDRQTLGNDGTRDANGNLLILDFKELGNILYRGQASIADGLFDFEFIVPRDAQIPVGNGRVSFYAERENILEDQAGYNQEILVGGLNEDAPEDNEGPLIQLYMNDEGFVNGGITNASPFLLVKLEDENGINTAGGIGHDLIAILDGDEENPIILNDFYESDEDNFTLGQILHKLRDLEPGLHTITVR
;
A
#
# COMPACT_ATOMS: atom_id res chain seq x y z
N GLU A 1 -15.02 -12.56 27.61
CA GLU A 1 -16.13 -12.57 26.62
C GLU A 1 -16.65 -11.17 26.32
N ILE A 2 -16.89 -10.34 27.35
CA ILE A 2 -17.37 -8.96 27.19
C ILE A 2 -16.29 -8.05 26.57
N PHE A 3 -15.02 -8.24 26.91
CA PHE A 3 -13.91 -7.42 26.41
C PHE A 3 -13.68 -7.54 24.88
N VAL A 4 -13.84 -8.72 24.30
CA VAL A 4 -13.65 -8.90 22.86
C VAL A 4 -14.76 -8.22 22.07
N ARG A 5 -16.03 -8.39 22.49
CA ARG A 5 -17.18 -7.74 21.83
C ARG A 5 -17.11 -6.22 21.91
N LEU A 6 -16.82 -5.70 23.11
CA LEU A 6 -16.65 -4.27 23.30
C LEU A 6 -15.47 -3.77 22.44
N GLY A 7 -14.35 -4.50 22.42
CA GLY A 7 -13.18 -4.13 21.63
C GLY A 7 -13.48 -4.01 20.14
N VAL A 8 -14.19 -4.99 19.56
CA VAL A 8 -14.55 -4.97 18.14
C VAL A 8 -15.47 -3.79 17.83
N THR A 9 -16.59 -3.64 18.56
CA THR A 9 -17.54 -2.54 18.33
C THR A 9 -16.87 -1.19 18.57
N PHE A 10 -16.10 -1.08 19.66
CA PHE A 10 -15.40 0.15 20.00
C PHE A 10 -14.40 0.56 18.91
N ASN A 11 -13.60 -0.38 18.40
CA ASN A 11 -12.63 -0.10 17.36
C ASN A 11 -13.29 0.27 16.03
N GLN A 12 -14.39 -0.40 15.66
CA GLN A 12 -15.16 -0.07 14.47
C GLN A 12 -15.74 1.35 14.55
N ASP A 13 -16.39 1.69 15.67
CA ASP A 13 -17.01 3.01 15.88
C ASP A 13 -15.93 4.12 16.00
N LEU A 14 -14.82 3.83 16.70
CA LEU A 14 -13.70 4.77 16.80
C LEU A 14 -13.05 5.02 15.43
N SER A 15 -12.81 3.98 14.66
CA SER A 15 -12.25 4.10 13.32
C SER A 15 -13.20 4.87 12.38
N ALA A 16 -14.50 4.60 12.45
CA ALA A 16 -15.51 5.33 11.69
C ALA A 16 -15.53 6.83 12.02
N ASN A 17 -15.37 7.18 13.31
CA ASN A 17 -15.33 8.56 13.75
C ASN A 17 -14.01 9.25 13.42
N LEU A 18 -12.85 8.57 13.63
CA LEU A 18 -11.52 9.12 13.36
C LEU A 18 -11.25 9.30 11.86
N PHE A 19 -11.75 8.37 11.04
CA PHE A 19 -11.48 8.33 9.59
C PHE A 19 -12.74 8.68 8.79
N SER A 20 -13.48 9.68 9.22
CA SER A 20 -14.71 10.16 8.57
C SER A 20 -14.41 10.85 7.22
N TYR A 21 -13.82 10.11 6.29
CA TYR A 21 -13.49 10.63 4.97
C TYR A 21 -14.71 11.21 4.26
N GLY A 22 -14.54 12.41 3.70
CA GLY A 22 -15.55 13.08 2.88
C GLY A 22 -16.53 13.95 3.65
N THR A 23 -16.45 14.05 4.98
CA THR A 23 -17.29 14.98 5.75
C THR A 23 -16.67 16.36 5.93
N ASN A 24 -15.37 16.53 5.68
CA ASN A 24 -14.56 17.72 6.00
C ASN A 24 -14.67 18.18 7.47
N GLU A 25 -15.16 17.33 8.34
CA GLU A 25 -15.26 17.60 9.78
C GLU A 25 -14.12 16.87 10.50
N ILE A 26 -12.96 17.50 10.54
CA ILE A 26 -11.85 17.00 11.36
C ILE A 26 -12.15 17.35 12.80
N LYS A 27 -12.17 16.33 13.66
CA LYS A 27 -12.37 16.46 15.11
C LYS A 27 -11.11 16.01 15.83
N SER A 28 -10.86 16.57 17.00
CA SER A 28 -9.75 16.09 17.82
C SER A 28 -9.90 14.61 18.19
N VAL A 29 -8.78 13.94 18.45
CA VAL A 29 -8.76 12.52 18.86
C VAL A 29 -9.60 12.30 20.11
N ALA A 30 -9.55 13.24 21.07
CA ALA A 30 -10.34 13.16 22.29
C ALA A 30 -11.85 13.30 22.02
N GLU A 31 -12.25 14.16 21.09
CA GLU A 31 -13.66 14.34 20.73
C GLU A 31 -14.20 13.08 20.03
N ASN A 32 -13.44 12.50 19.09
CA ASN A 32 -13.80 11.24 18.45
C ASN A 32 -13.95 10.09 19.47
N LEU A 33 -13.03 10.01 20.44
CA LEU A 33 -13.13 9.05 21.52
C LEU A 33 -14.38 9.30 22.39
N ARG A 34 -14.70 10.56 22.71
CA ARG A 34 -15.88 10.93 23.48
C ARG A 34 -17.17 10.51 22.76
N GLU A 35 -17.27 10.79 21.46
CA GLU A 35 -18.43 10.40 20.64
C GLU A 35 -18.58 8.88 20.58
N THR A 36 -17.49 8.16 20.30
CA THR A 36 -17.48 6.69 20.31
C THR A 36 -17.98 6.13 21.64
N LYS A 37 -17.47 6.64 22.76
CA LYS A 37 -17.91 6.21 24.10
C LYS A 37 -19.37 6.51 24.37
N ASN A 38 -19.91 7.62 23.88
CA ASN A 38 -21.31 7.98 24.04
C ASN A 38 -22.24 7.09 23.21
N GLY A 39 -21.78 6.57 22.08
CA GLY A 39 -22.52 5.61 21.24
C GLY A 39 -22.64 4.22 21.85
N ILE A 40 -21.75 3.85 22.78
CA ILE A 40 -21.69 2.50 23.35
C ILE A 40 -22.35 2.46 24.71
N ASN A 41 -23.40 1.64 24.86
CA ASN A 41 -24.10 1.44 26.13
C ASN A 41 -23.52 0.26 26.93
N ASP A 42 -22.25 0.36 27.31
CA ASP A 42 -21.53 -0.63 28.12
C ASP A 42 -20.72 0.09 29.21
N GLU A 43 -20.77 -0.39 30.43
CA GLU A 43 -20.02 0.19 31.55
C GLU A 43 -18.50 0.09 31.35
N LEU A 44 -18.00 -0.91 30.61
CA LEU A 44 -16.60 -1.08 30.33
C LEU A 44 -16.01 0.05 29.46
N ARG A 45 -16.83 0.83 28.74
CA ARG A 45 -16.38 2.05 28.06
C ARG A 45 -15.66 3.03 28.99
N ARG A 46 -15.90 2.95 30.31
CA ARG A 46 -15.28 3.83 31.31
C ARG A 46 -13.82 3.52 31.58
N VAL A 47 -13.35 2.30 31.27
CA VAL A 47 -11.95 1.90 31.45
C VAL A 47 -11.07 2.28 30.24
N ILE A 48 -11.68 2.71 29.13
CA ILE A 48 -10.97 3.18 27.95
C ILE A 48 -10.77 4.69 28.09
N PHE A 49 -9.53 5.15 27.99
CA PHE A 49 -9.18 6.57 28.09
C PHE A 49 -8.01 6.90 27.15
N TYR A 50 -7.94 8.14 26.78
CA TYR A 50 -6.87 8.68 25.93
C TYR A 50 -5.74 9.23 26.81
N ILE A 51 -4.51 8.93 26.39
CA ILE A 51 -3.29 9.51 26.97
C ILE A 51 -2.61 10.30 25.86
N GLY A 52 -2.60 11.61 25.97
CA GLY A 52 -2.01 12.50 24.96
C GLY A 52 -2.64 13.89 25.00
N ASP A 53 -2.33 14.72 24.03
CA ASP A 53 -2.96 16.03 23.86
C ASP A 53 -4.42 15.87 23.40
N PRO A 54 -5.41 16.27 24.20
CA PRO A 54 -6.80 16.11 23.84
C PRO A 54 -7.23 16.96 22.62
N ALA A 55 -6.50 18.00 22.30
CA ALA A 55 -6.78 18.87 21.18
C ALA A 55 -6.10 18.41 19.89
N MET A 56 -5.29 17.35 19.94
CA MET A 56 -4.62 16.83 18.75
C MET A 56 -5.62 16.34 17.72
N GLU A 57 -5.48 16.80 16.51
CA GLU A 57 -6.19 16.33 15.32
C GLU A 57 -5.28 15.45 14.46
N LEU A 58 -5.86 14.48 13.77
CA LEU A 58 -5.09 13.70 12.80
C LEU A 58 -4.92 14.54 11.53
N ALA A 59 -3.70 14.59 11.04
CA ALA A 59 -3.41 15.20 9.75
C ALA A 59 -3.76 14.19 8.64
N PHE A 60 -4.65 14.58 7.76
CA PHE A 60 -4.98 13.84 6.55
C PHE A 60 -4.62 14.69 5.35
N ALA A 61 -4.03 14.05 4.34
CA ALA A 61 -3.86 14.70 3.05
C ALA A 61 -5.23 15.01 2.43
N GLU A 62 -5.34 16.15 1.76
CA GLU A 62 -6.59 16.55 1.12
C GLU A 62 -6.98 15.57 -0.01
N PRO A 63 -8.24 15.10 -0.11
CA PRO A 63 -8.65 14.07 -1.07
C PRO A 63 -8.90 14.65 -2.48
N ASN A 64 -7.91 15.30 -3.03
CA ASN A 64 -8.00 16.10 -4.25
C ASN A 64 -7.26 15.50 -5.47
N ILE A 65 -6.83 14.25 -5.39
CA ILE A 65 -6.23 13.54 -6.54
C ILE A 65 -7.27 12.62 -7.15
N ARG A 66 -7.41 12.66 -8.47
CA ARG A 66 -8.32 11.78 -9.18
C ARG A 66 -7.69 11.18 -10.44
N LEU A 67 -8.01 9.92 -10.70
CA LEU A 67 -7.72 9.23 -11.94
C LEU A 67 -8.65 9.77 -13.02
N THR A 68 -8.12 10.08 -14.21
CA THR A 68 -8.89 10.63 -15.32
C THR A 68 -8.95 9.71 -16.53
N ALA A 69 -7.90 8.92 -16.78
CA ALA A 69 -7.84 8.03 -17.93
C ALA A 69 -7.01 6.76 -17.63
N ILE A 70 -7.30 5.70 -18.38
CA ILE A 70 -6.51 4.47 -18.45
C ILE A 70 -6.24 4.19 -19.94
N ASN A 71 -4.97 3.96 -20.31
CA ASN A 71 -4.52 3.74 -21.69
C ASN A 71 -5.03 4.83 -22.64
N ASP A 72 -4.93 6.09 -22.21
CA ASP A 72 -5.43 7.29 -22.89
C ASP A 72 -6.96 7.32 -23.15
N VAL A 73 -7.72 6.35 -22.60
CA VAL A 73 -9.19 6.34 -22.66
C VAL A 73 -9.74 7.00 -21.38
N PRO A 74 -10.51 8.10 -21.50
CA PRO A 74 -11.11 8.75 -20.35
C PRO A 74 -12.05 7.83 -19.56
N LEU A 75 -12.05 7.90 -18.23
CA LEU A 75 -12.95 7.10 -17.37
C LEU A 75 -14.44 7.37 -17.57
N THR A 76 -14.81 8.43 -18.28
CA THR A 76 -16.18 8.69 -18.73
C THR A 76 -16.64 7.74 -19.84
N GLN A 77 -15.74 6.95 -20.40
CA GLN A 77 -15.99 5.93 -21.40
C GLN A 77 -15.70 4.55 -20.80
N SER A 78 -16.04 3.49 -21.54
CA SER A 78 -15.66 2.14 -21.14
C SER A 78 -14.16 1.96 -21.31
N VAL A 79 -13.45 1.71 -20.21
CA VAL A 79 -12.03 1.38 -20.21
C VAL A 79 -11.84 -0.12 -20.15
N ASP A 80 -10.73 -0.59 -20.71
CA ASP A 80 -10.38 -2.01 -20.70
C ASP A 80 -10.00 -2.48 -19.29
N THR A 81 -10.19 -3.78 -19.06
CA THR A 81 -9.73 -4.46 -17.85
C THR A 81 -8.20 -4.52 -17.84
N LEU A 82 -7.59 -4.27 -16.70
CA LEU A 82 -6.17 -4.46 -16.46
C LEU A 82 -5.86 -5.96 -16.44
N GLN A 83 -5.36 -6.47 -17.55
CA GLN A 83 -5.05 -7.89 -17.72
C GLN A 83 -3.63 -8.19 -17.25
N ALA A 84 -3.42 -9.35 -16.62
CA ALA A 84 -2.08 -9.86 -16.32
C ALA A 84 -1.19 -9.82 -17.58
N LEU A 85 0.07 -9.41 -17.45
CA LEU A 85 1.04 -9.15 -18.51
C LEU A 85 0.65 -8.03 -19.49
N GLY A 86 -0.40 -7.28 -19.22
CA GLY A 86 -0.78 -6.11 -20.00
C GLY A 86 0.00 -4.87 -19.55
N ARG A 87 0.46 -4.06 -20.51
CA ARG A 87 0.98 -2.71 -20.24
C ARG A 87 -0.17 -1.77 -19.98
N VAL A 88 -0.08 -0.99 -18.92
CA VAL A 88 -1.10 -0.05 -18.47
C VAL A 88 -0.48 1.32 -18.28
N LYS A 89 -1.16 2.34 -18.82
CA LYS A 89 -0.88 3.74 -18.53
C LYS A 89 -2.06 4.31 -17.73
N MET A 90 -1.78 4.94 -16.60
CA MET A 90 -2.76 5.66 -15.80
C MET A 90 -2.45 7.14 -15.82
N SER A 91 -3.45 7.98 -16.04
CA SER A 91 -3.31 9.44 -16.04
C SER A 91 -4.30 10.07 -15.08
N GLY A 92 -3.91 11.16 -14.43
CA GLY A 92 -4.75 11.84 -13.47
C GLY A 92 -4.38 13.29 -13.24
N GLU A 93 -5.07 13.88 -12.29
CA GLU A 93 -4.93 15.31 -11.99
C GLU A 93 -5.10 15.61 -10.51
N VAL A 94 -4.45 16.68 -10.07
CA VAL A 94 -4.63 17.29 -8.74
C VAL A 94 -5.60 18.46 -8.88
N VAL A 95 -6.66 18.45 -8.09
CA VAL A 95 -7.77 19.42 -8.22
C VAL A 95 -8.04 20.14 -6.91
N THR A 96 -8.73 21.26 -6.98
CA THR A 96 -9.29 21.91 -5.79
C THR A 96 -10.48 21.09 -5.25
N PRO A 97 -10.95 21.33 -4.01
CA PRO A 97 -12.20 20.73 -3.52
C PRO A 97 -13.41 21.00 -4.43
N GLY A 98 -13.37 22.05 -5.23
CA GLY A 98 -14.37 22.36 -6.26
C GLY A 98 -14.18 21.61 -7.59
N GLY A 99 -13.17 20.75 -7.70
CA GLY A 99 -12.91 19.93 -8.90
C GLY A 99 -12.19 20.67 -10.03
N GLN A 100 -11.58 21.81 -9.77
CA GLN A 100 -10.80 22.56 -10.77
C GLN A 100 -9.33 22.15 -10.69
N LEU A 101 -8.69 21.93 -11.86
CA LEU A 101 -7.26 21.61 -11.94
C LEU A 101 -6.40 22.67 -11.24
N ILE A 102 -5.48 22.26 -10.39
CA ILE A 102 -4.50 23.14 -9.75
C ILE A 102 -3.28 23.26 -10.67
N THR A 103 -3.37 24.20 -11.64
CA THR A 103 -2.27 24.51 -12.54
C THR A 103 -1.09 25.08 -11.80
N GLY A 104 -0.02 24.57 -11.61
CA GLY A 104 1.12 25.05 -10.79
C GLY A 104 1.34 24.16 -9.55
N TYR A 105 0.61 23.04 -9.42
CA TYR A 105 0.99 21.98 -8.53
C TYR A 105 2.08 21.15 -9.22
N ASN A 106 3.32 21.31 -8.76
CA ASN A 106 4.47 20.51 -9.21
C ASN A 106 4.98 19.73 -7.99
N GLY A 107 5.33 18.47 -8.18
CA GLY A 107 5.76 17.63 -7.09
C GLY A 107 5.87 16.17 -7.50
N THR A 108 5.87 15.27 -6.52
CA THR A 108 5.97 13.83 -6.73
C THR A 108 4.68 13.13 -6.29
N LEU A 109 4.18 12.25 -7.12
CA LEU A 109 3.09 11.33 -6.84
C LEU A 109 3.66 9.98 -6.42
N SER A 110 3.17 9.42 -5.32
CA SER A 110 3.28 8.00 -5.00
C SER A 110 1.97 7.30 -5.36
N ALA A 111 2.05 6.29 -6.22
CA ALA A 111 0.90 5.52 -6.68
C ALA A 111 1.04 4.06 -6.27
N THR A 112 -0.05 3.46 -5.77
CA THR A 112 -0.12 2.04 -5.47
C THR A 112 -1.39 1.44 -6.08
N VAL A 113 -1.21 0.44 -6.94
CA VAL A 113 -2.32 -0.29 -7.57
C VAL A 113 -2.45 -1.66 -6.90
N PHE A 114 -3.66 -1.98 -6.47
CA PHE A 114 -3.99 -3.22 -5.80
C PHE A 114 -4.92 -4.08 -6.66
N ASP A 115 -4.74 -5.37 -6.57
CA ASP A 115 -5.68 -6.35 -7.07
C ASP A 115 -7.01 -6.29 -6.28
N LYS A 116 -7.93 -7.15 -6.61
CA LYS A 116 -9.26 -7.27 -6.00
C LYS A 116 -9.19 -7.53 -4.50
N TYR A 117 -10.19 -7.03 -3.78
CA TYR A 117 -10.34 -7.38 -2.36
C TYR A 117 -10.49 -8.89 -2.17
N LEU A 118 -9.85 -9.39 -1.11
CA LEU A 118 -9.94 -10.76 -0.64
C LEU A 118 -10.91 -10.83 0.53
N ASP A 119 -11.88 -11.74 0.45
CA ASP A 119 -12.73 -12.06 1.58
C ASP A 119 -11.97 -12.96 2.56
N ARG A 120 -11.87 -12.55 3.79
CA ARG A 120 -11.15 -13.22 4.87
C ARG A 120 -12.05 -13.44 6.07
N GLN A 121 -11.66 -14.37 6.92
CA GLN A 121 -12.31 -14.65 8.19
C GLN A 121 -11.28 -14.74 9.30
N THR A 122 -11.65 -14.30 10.50
CA THR A 122 -10.83 -14.54 11.69
C THR A 122 -10.81 -16.02 12.02
N LEU A 123 -9.72 -16.50 12.63
CA LEU A 123 -9.55 -17.93 12.93
C LEU A 123 -10.40 -18.42 14.10
N GLY A 124 -10.94 -17.53 14.95
CA GLY A 124 -11.65 -17.91 16.17
C GLY A 124 -10.79 -18.70 17.18
N ASN A 125 -9.45 -18.62 17.05
CA ASN A 125 -8.49 -19.40 17.83
C ASN A 125 -8.37 -18.97 19.30
N ASP A 126 -8.96 -17.85 19.68
CA ASP A 126 -9.11 -17.40 21.07
C ASP A 126 -10.24 -18.13 21.83
N GLY A 127 -11.04 -18.94 21.10
CA GLY A 127 -12.13 -19.72 21.67
C GLY A 127 -13.35 -18.91 22.09
N THR A 128 -13.39 -17.60 21.78
CA THR A 128 -14.56 -16.73 22.06
C THR A 128 -15.79 -17.25 21.33
N ARG A 129 -16.94 -17.26 22.02
CA ARG A 129 -18.21 -17.76 21.49
C ARG A 129 -19.30 -16.71 21.55
N ASP A 130 -20.21 -16.76 20.58
CA ASP A 130 -21.43 -15.94 20.58
C ASP A 130 -22.46 -16.41 21.66
N ALA A 131 -23.59 -15.75 21.74
CA ALA A 131 -24.65 -16.10 22.69
C ALA A 131 -25.27 -17.48 22.45
N ASN A 132 -25.08 -18.06 21.26
CA ASN A 132 -25.57 -19.39 20.88
C ASN A 132 -24.53 -20.49 21.08
N GLY A 133 -23.32 -20.13 21.54
CA GLY A 133 -22.22 -21.05 21.77
C GLY A 133 -21.34 -21.35 20.56
N ASN A 134 -21.57 -20.69 19.41
CA ASN A 134 -20.71 -20.82 18.23
C ASN A 134 -19.44 -19.98 18.39
N LEU A 135 -18.34 -20.41 17.76
CA LEU A 135 -17.12 -19.60 17.71
C LEU A 135 -17.43 -18.24 17.06
N LEU A 136 -16.89 -17.18 17.67
CA LEU A 136 -16.99 -15.84 17.10
C LEU A 136 -15.97 -15.72 15.96
N ILE A 137 -16.47 -15.90 14.74
CA ILE A 137 -15.71 -15.71 13.51
C ILE A 137 -16.25 -14.48 12.81
N LEU A 138 -15.37 -13.55 12.46
CA LEU A 138 -15.73 -12.30 11.81
C LEU A 138 -15.24 -12.33 10.36
N ASP A 139 -16.13 -11.97 9.45
CA ASP A 139 -15.79 -11.73 8.05
C ASP A 139 -15.16 -10.33 7.90
N PHE A 140 -14.12 -10.20 7.12
CA PHE A 140 -13.52 -8.93 6.76
C PHE A 140 -12.95 -8.96 5.34
N LYS A 141 -12.73 -7.78 4.78
CA LYS A 141 -12.08 -7.63 3.47
C LYS A 141 -10.67 -7.12 3.67
N GLU A 142 -9.74 -7.74 2.99
CA GLU A 142 -8.35 -7.35 2.89
C GLU A 142 -8.08 -6.82 1.48
N LEU A 143 -7.19 -5.84 1.35
CA LEU A 143 -6.71 -5.42 0.03
C LEU A 143 -5.98 -6.60 -0.61
N GLY A 144 -6.16 -6.77 -1.92
CA GLY A 144 -5.43 -7.76 -2.69
C GLY A 144 -3.95 -7.43 -2.83
N ASN A 145 -3.23 -8.26 -3.56
CA ASN A 145 -1.80 -8.07 -3.81
C ASN A 145 -1.53 -6.70 -4.46
N ILE A 146 -0.35 -6.15 -4.18
CA ILE A 146 0.14 -4.95 -4.85
C ILE A 146 0.56 -5.36 -6.26
N LEU A 147 -0.09 -4.77 -7.27
CA LEU A 147 0.24 -4.96 -8.68
C LEU A 147 1.29 -3.96 -9.16
N TYR A 148 1.33 -2.79 -8.54
CA TYR A 148 2.30 -1.74 -8.83
C TYR A 148 2.44 -0.82 -7.62
N ARG A 149 3.66 -0.40 -7.34
CA ARG A 149 4.00 0.69 -6.44
C ARG A 149 5.16 1.47 -7.05
N GLY A 150 5.00 2.77 -7.20
CA GLY A 150 6.04 3.60 -7.79
C GLY A 150 5.72 5.08 -7.68
N GLN A 151 6.65 5.87 -8.17
CA GLN A 151 6.56 7.33 -8.17
C GLN A 151 6.39 7.87 -9.57
N ALA A 152 5.73 9.02 -9.68
CA ALA A 152 5.60 9.77 -10.90
C ALA A 152 5.73 11.26 -10.65
N SER A 153 6.25 12.01 -11.61
CA SER A 153 6.30 13.46 -11.54
C SER A 153 4.90 14.07 -11.75
N ILE A 154 4.63 15.15 -11.04
CA ILE A 154 3.44 15.99 -11.26
C ILE A 154 3.90 17.31 -11.85
N ALA A 155 3.39 17.64 -13.02
CA ALA A 155 3.65 18.90 -13.71
C ALA A 155 2.34 19.64 -13.96
N ASP A 156 2.24 20.89 -13.46
CA ASP A 156 1.04 21.73 -13.61
C ASP A 156 -0.27 21.02 -13.17
N GLY A 157 -0.18 20.17 -12.15
CA GLY A 157 -1.30 19.41 -11.59
C GLY A 157 -1.67 18.15 -12.35
N LEU A 158 -0.94 17.79 -13.40
CA LEU A 158 -1.17 16.59 -14.20
C LEU A 158 -0.06 15.59 -13.96
N PHE A 159 -0.42 14.29 -14.00
CA PHE A 159 0.52 13.18 -13.91
C PHE A 159 0.10 12.02 -14.80
N ASP A 160 1.06 11.22 -15.18
CA ASP A 160 0.83 9.89 -15.73
C ASP A 160 1.96 8.94 -15.31
N PHE A 161 1.66 7.64 -15.24
CA PHE A 161 2.62 6.58 -15.00
C PHE A 161 2.22 5.32 -15.75
N GLU A 162 3.21 4.49 -16.01
CA GLU A 162 3.03 3.22 -16.71
C GLU A 162 3.56 2.06 -15.88
N PHE A 163 3.00 0.88 -16.09
CA PHE A 163 3.51 -0.37 -15.54
C PHE A 163 3.00 -1.57 -16.35
N ILE A 164 3.60 -2.74 -16.12
CA ILE A 164 3.06 -4.00 -16.60
C ILE A 164 2.39 -4.73 -15.43
N VAL A 165 1.15 -5.16 -15.63
CA VAL A 165 0.41 -5.91 -14.60
C VAL A 165 1.12 -7.24 -14.37
N PRO A 166 1.49 -7.58 -13.13
CA PRO A 166 2.16 -8.84 -12.82
C PRO A 166 1.38 -10.06 -13.32
N ARG A 167 2.12 -11.11 -13.70
CA ARG A 167 1.54 -12.37 -14.15
C ARG A 167 0.63 -13.01 -13.12
N ASP A 168 0.94 -12.81 -11.83
CA ASP A 168 0.23 -13.39 -10.69
C ASP A 168 -1.03 -12.61 -10.28
N ALA A 169 -1.42 -11.58 -11.05
CA ALA A 169 -2.72 -10.95 -10.88
C ALA A 169 -3.85 -11.97 -11.05
N GLN A 170 -4.85 -11.91 -10.18
CA GLN A 170 -5.93 -12.90 -10.18
C GLN A 170 -6.77 -12.83 -11.46
N ILE A 171 -6.95 -13.98 -12.13
CA ILE A 171 -7.65 -14.08 -13.42
C ILE A 171 -9.12 -13.66 -13.38
N PRO A 172 -9.94 -14.00 -12.33
CA PRO A 172 -11.33 -13.54 -12.28
C PRO A 172 -11.39 -12.01 -12.30
N VAL A 173 -12.24 -11.46 -13.18
CA VAL A 173 -12.41 -10.00 -13.29
C VAL A 173 -13.16 -9.45 -12.09
N GLY A 174 -12.67 -8.37 -11.54
CA GLY A 174 -13.32 -7.67 -10.44
C GLY A 174 -12.68 -6.31 -10.18
N ASN A 175 -13.24 -5.58 -9.22
CA ASN A 175 -12.78 -4.25 -8.88
C ASN A 175 -11.48 -4.30 -8.09
N GLY A 176 -10.44 -3.70 -8.63
CA GLY A 176 -9.21 -3.38 -7.94
C GLY A 176 -9.27 -1.99 -7.30
N ARG A 177 -8.11 -1.52 -6.85
CA ARG A 177 -7.97 -0.18 -6.27
C ARG A 177 -6.67 0.46 -6.73
N VAL A 178 -6.71 1.75 -7.00
CA VAL A 178 -5.50 2.59 -7.06
C VAL A 178 -5.59 3.65 -5.97
N SER A 179 -4.49 3.87 -5.27
CA SER A 179 -4.33 4.87 -4.22
C SER A 179 -3.21 5.81 -4.59
N PHE A 180 -3.42 7.10 -4.33
CA PHE A 180 -2.50 8.18 -4.65
C PHE A 180 -2.16 8.99 -3.41
N TYR A 181 -0.91 9.41 -3.33
CA TYR A 181 -0.43 10.41 -2.40
C TYR A 181 0.54 11.33 -3.14
N ALA A 182 0.40 12.63 -2.99
CA ALA A 182 1.25 13.60 -3.66
C ALA A 182 1.81 14.60 -2.67
N GLU A 183 3.09 14.88 -2.81
CA GLU A 183 3.81 15.93 -2.09
C GLU A 183 4.15 17.06 -3.05
N ARG A 184 3.83 18.28 -2.66
CA ARG A 184 4.14 19.46 -3.46
C ARG A 184 5.59 19.88 -3.24
N GLU A 185 6.27 20.19 -4.33
CA GLU A 185 7.65 20.66 -4.29
C GLU A 185 7.78 21.98 -3.52
N ASN A 186 8.72 22.05 -2.58
CA ASN A 186 9.07 23.23 -1.78
C ASN A 186 7.94 23.84 -0.91
N ILE A 187 6.81 23.16 -0.78
CA ILE A 187 5.68 23.59 0.05
C ILE A 187 5.21 22.40 0.89
N LEU A 188 4.95 22.60 2.17
CA LEU A 188 4.34 21.57 3.04
C LEU A 188 2.84 21.47 2.74
N GLU A 189 2.54 20.88 1.61
CA GLU A 189 1.18 20.65 1.12
C GLU A 189 1.14 19.27 0.48
N ASP A 190 0.27 18.42 0.98
CA ASP A 190 0.06 17.07 0.46
C ASP A 190 -1.37 16.88 0.01
N GLN A 191 -1.56 15.96 -0.92
CA GLN A 191 -2.85 15.59 -1.46
C GLN A 191 -2.97 14.07 -1.50
N ALA A 192 -4.17 13.54 -1.41
CA ALA A 192 -4.44 12.12 -1.54
C ALA A 192 -5.56 11.86 -2.56
N GLY A 193 -5.74 10.62 -2.92
CA GLY A 193 -6.86 10.20 -3.75
C GLY A 193 -6.91 8.70 -3.94
N TYR A 194 -8.02 8.21 -4.47
CA TYR A 194 -8.14 6.80 -4.84
C TYR A 194 -9.23 6.60 -5.89
N ASN A 195 -9.15 5.46 -6.58
CA ASN A 195 -10.23 4.94 -7.40
C ASN A 195 -10.41 3.44 -7.13
N GLN A 196 -11.66 2.98 -6.99
CA GLN A 196 -12.03 1.59 -6.72
C GLN A 196 -12.87 0.98 -7.84
N GLU A 197 -12.97 1.66 -8.96
CA GLU A 197 -13.79 1.25 -10.11
C GLU A 197 -12.95 0.67 -11.24
N ILE A 198 -11.60 0.66 -11.09
CA ILE A 198 -10.71 0.00 -12.04
C ILE A 198 -11.02 -1.50 -12.05
N LEU A 199 -11.08 -2.09 -13.24
CA LEU A 199 -11.28 -3.54 -13.39
C LEU A 199 -9.93 -4.22 -13.57
N VAL A 200 -9.69 -5.27 -12.80
CA VAL A 200 -8.49 -6.11 -12.86
C VAL A 200 -8.88 -7.56 -13.11
N GLY A 201 -8.18 -8.25 -13.98
CA GLY A 201 -8.36 -9.68 -14.24
C GLY A 201 -8.21 -10.03 -15.72
N GLY A 202 -8.20 -11.32 -16.00
CA GLY A 202 -7.87 -11.85 -17.32
C GLY A 202 -6.37 -11.92 -17.57
N LEU A 203 -6.00 -12.43 -18.74
CA LEU A 203 -4.62 -12.60 -19.18
C LEU A 203 -4.46 -11.98 -20.57
N ASN A 204 -3.42 -11.22 -20.78
CA ASN A 204 -3.01 -10.78 -22.11
C ASN A 204 -2.29 -11.95 -22.82
N GLU A 205 -2.98 -12.67 -23.68
CA GLU A 205 -2.43 -13.82 -24.40
C GLU A 205 -1.42 -13.43 -25.47
N ASP A 206 -1.40 -12.15 -25.87
CA ASP A 206 -0.46 -11.60 -26.87
C ASP A 206 0.79 -11.00 -26.23
N ALA A 207 0.98 -11.15 -24.91
CA ALA A 207 2.16 -10.65 -24.23
C ALA A 207 3.43 -11.35 -24.75
N PRO A 208 4.52 -10.61 -24.95
CA PRO A 208 5.80 -11.23 -25.34
C PRO A 208 6.26 -12.21 -24.25
N GLU A 209 6.92 -13.29 -24.68
CA GLU A 209 7.59 -14.20 -23.73
C GLU A 209 8.78 -13.47 -23.11
N ASP A 210 8.85 -13.52 -21.78
CA ASP A 210 9.95 -13.05 -20.97
C ASP A 210 10.59 -14.25 -20.26
N ASN A 211 11.90 -14.44 -20.45
CA ASN A 211 12.67 -15.54 -19.87
C ASN A 211 13.95 -15.03 -19.18
N GLU A 212 14.10 -13.72 -19.06
CA GLU A 212 15.22 -13.10 -18.36
C GLU A 212 14.73 -12.58 -16.99
N GLY A 213 15.50 -12.81 -15.96
CA GLY A 213 15.19 -12.27 -14.63
C GLY A 213 15.85 -10.93 -14.41
N PRO A 214 15.42 -10.17 -13.39
CA PRO A 214 15.93 -8.85 -13.11
C PRO A 214 17.42 -8.82 -12.77
N LEU A 215 18.10 -7.75 -13.13
CA LEU A 215 19.41 -7.42 -12.62
C LEU A 215 19.26 -6.97 -11.14
N ILE A 216 19.98 -7.64 -10.24
CA ILE A 216 19.92 -7.38 -8.81
C ILE A 216 21.25 -6.83 -8.31
N GLN A 217 21.22 -5.68 -7.65
CA GLN A 217 22.38 -5.06 -6.99
C GLN A 217 22.10 -4.85 -5.51
N LEU A 218 23.03 -5.27 -4.64
CA LEU A 218 22.87 -5.26 -3.19
C LEU A 218 23.84 -4.31 -2.51
N TYR A 219 23.34 -3.52 -1.57
CA TYR A 219 24.12 -2.59 -0.77
C TYR A 219 23.62 -2.56 0.68
N MET A 220 24.47 -2.08 1.59
CA MET A 220 24.11 -1.79 2.97
C MET A 220 24.14 -0.28 3.22
N ASN A 221 23.04 0.28 3.67
CA ASN A 221 22.78 1.70 3.93
C ASN A 221 22.75 2.57 2.67
N ASP A 222 23.75 2.49 1.80
CA ASP A 222 23.87 3.28 0.57
C ASP A 222 24.72 2.56 -0.50
N GLU A 223 24.71 3.08 -1.72
CA GLU A 223 25.42 2.52 -2.87
C GLU A 223 26.94 2.54 -2.76
N GLY A 224 27.50 3.26 -1.80
CA GLY A 224 28.93 3.27 -1.51
C GLY A 224 29.42 2.00 -0.79
N PHE A 225 28.49 1.14 -0.33
CA PHE A 225 28.86 -0.09 0.35
C PHE A 225 29.55 -1.07 -0.61
N VAL A 226 30.65 -1.67 -0.14
CA VAL A 226 31.39 -2.69 -0.88
C VAL A 226 31.27 -4.03 -0.15
N ASN A 227 31.06 -5.10 -0.90
CA ASN A 227 30.98 -6.46 -0.36
C ASN A 227 32.20 -6.77 0.55
N GLY A 228 31.93 -7.28 1.76
CA GLY A 228 32.91 -7.49 2.82
C GLY A 228 33.20 -6.23 3.67
N GLY A 229 32.49 -5.13 3.43
CA GLY A 229 32.58 -3.91 4.20
C GLY A 229 31.97 -4.04 5.60
N ILE A 230 32.18 -3.02 6.43
CA ILE A 230 31.64 -2.95 7.79
C ILE A 230 30.38 -2.08 7.80
N THR A 231 29.36 -2.54 8.51
CA THR A 231 28.13 -1.79 8.72
C THR A 231 27.74 -1.74 10.21
N ASN A 232 26.65 -1.05 10.55
CA ASN A 232 26.11 -1.01 11.90
C ASN A 232 25.27 -2.26 12.22
N ALA A 233 24.84 -2.42 13.48
CA ALA A 233 24.02 -3.57 13.91
C ALA A 233 22.58 -3.55 13.34
N SER A 234 22.12 -2.43 12.82
CA SER A 234 20.77 -2.32 12.24
C SER A 234 20.83 -1.53 10.93
N PRO A 235 21.48 -2.10 9.89
CA PRO A 235 21.63 -1.42 8.60
C PRO A 235 20.34 -1.48 7.79
N PHE A 236 20.24 -0.60 6.81
CA PHE A 236 19.30 -0.77 5.73
C PHE A 236 19.89 -1.69 4.65
N LEU A 237 19.15 -2.73 4.27
CA LEU A 237 19.36 -3.46 3.05
C LEU A 237 18.78 -2.61 1.92
N LEU A 238 19.64 -2.15 1.02
CA LEU A 238 19.25 -1.48 -0.22
C LEU A 238 19.44 -2.47 -1.37
N VAL A 239 18.35 -2.79 -2.08
CA VAL A 239 18.35 -3.64 -3.26
C VAL A 239 17.90 -2.79 -4.43
N LYS A 240 18.71 -2.70 -5.49
CA LYS A 240 18.30 -2.10 -6.76
C LYS A 240 17.98 -3.20 -7.76
N LEU A 241 16.86 -3.02 -8.43
CA LEU A 241 16.32 -3.96 -9.40
C LEU A 241 16.09 -3.25 -10.73
N GLU A 242 16.47 -3.93 -11.82
CA GLU A 242 16.26 -3.45 -13.18
C GLU A 242 15.71 -4.59 -14.03
N ASP A 243 14.58 -4.36 -14.70
CA ASP A 243 13.94 -5.30 -15.60
C ASP A 243 13.12 -4.56 -16.63
N GLU A 244 13.27 -4.88 -17.93
CA GLU A 244 12.55 -4.18 -19.00
C GLU A 244 11.02 -4.35 -18.95
N ASN A 245 10.56 -5.43 -18.32
CA ASN A 245 9.14 -5.73 -18.12
C ASN A 245 8.63 -5.30 -16.75
N GLY A 246 9.48 -4.64 -15.94
CA GLY A 246 9.19 -4.28 -14.56
C GLY A 246 9.26 -5.46 -13.60
N ILE A 247 9.17 -5.18 -12.31
CA ILE A 247 9.33 -6.19 -11.25
C ILE A 247 7.96 -6.72 -10.82
N ASN A 248 7.83 -8.05 -10.80
CA ASN A 248 6.64 -8.70 -10.26
C ASN A 248 6.60 -8.58 -8.73
N THR A 249 5.72 -7.73 -8.23
CA THR A 249 5.50 -7.51 -6.80
C THR A 249 4.29 -8.26 -6.25
N ALA A 250 3.50 -8.90 -7.10
CA ALA A 250 2.37 -9.71 -6.68
C ALA A 250 2.89 -11.02 -6.08
N GLY A 251 3.02 -11.07 -4.75
CA GLY A 251 3.49 -12.23 -4.03
C GLY A 251 2.67 -13.50 -4.32
N GLY A 252 3.34 -14.65 -4.29
CA GLY A 252 2.72 -15.95 -4.51
C GLY A 252 3.72 -17.08 -4.23
N ILE A 253 3.23 -18.32 -4.12
CA ILE A 253 4.09 -19.46 -3.80
C ILE A 253 5.23 -19.59 -4.84
N GLY A 254 6.45 -19.28 -4.40
CA GLY A 254 7.67 -19.40 -5.21
C GLY A 254 7.99 -18.18 -6.09
N HIS A 255 7.24 -17.08 -5.96
CA HIS A 255 7.42 -15.84 -6.70
C HIS A 255 7.65 -14.61 -5.81
N ASP A 256 7.90 -14.82 -4.52
CA ASP A 256 8.21 -13.73 -3.62
C ASP A 256 9.62 -13.19 -3.82
N LEU A 257 9.76 -11.88 -3.74
CA LEU A 257 11.05 -11.22 -3.53
C LEU A 257 11.50 -11.50 -2.10
N ILE A 258 12.58 -12.23 -1.92
CA ILE A 258 13.04 -12.63 -0.58
C ILE A 258 14.49 -12.29 -0.34
N ALA A 259 14.80 -11.96 0.93
CA ALA A 259 16.18 -11.92 1.41
C ALA A 259 16.40 -13.05 2.43
N ILE A 260 17.52 -13.73 2.28
CA ILE A 260 17.96 -14.82 3.16
C ILE A 260 19.19 -14.33 3.90
N LEU A 261 19.09 -14.21 5.23
CA LEU A 261 20.18 -13.81 6.10
C LEU A 261 20.89 -15.08 6.62
N ASP A 262 22.22 -15.12 6.49
CA ASP A 262 23.09 -16.19 6.99
C ASP A 262 22.69 -17.61 6.55
N GLY A 263 22.01 -17.71 5.41
CA GLY A 263 21.56 -18.98 4.85
C GLY A 263 20.34 -19.59 5.54
N ASP A 264 19.62 -18.82 6.36
CA ASP A 264 18.35 -19.27 6.98
C ASP A 264 17.21 -19.25 5.95
N GLU A 265 17.10 -20.34 5.19
CA GLU A 265 16.04 -20.53 4.19
C GLU A 265 14.66 -20.84 4.81
N GLU A 266 14.60 -21.19 6.11
CA GLU A 266 13.35 -21.48 6.79
C GLU A 266 12.60 -20.20 7.21
N ASN A 267 13.34 -19.08 7.38
CA ASN A 267 12.80 -17.78 7.79
C ASN A 267 13.22 -16.66 6.82
N PRO A 268 12.85 -16.71 5.54
CA PRO A 268 13.19 -15.66 4.60
C PRO A 268 12.46 -14.36 4.95
N ILE A 269 13.11 -13.23 4.67
CA ILE A 269 12.50 -11.90 4.78
C ILE A 269 11.77 -11.62 3.46
N ILE A 270 10.44 -11.45 3.52
CA ILE A 270 9.63 -11.10 2.35
C ILE A 270 9.81 -9.61 2.05
N LEU A 271 10.16 -9.29 0.83
CA LEU A 271 10.52 -7.94 0.40
C LEU A 271 9.51 -7.28 -0.56
N ASN A 272 8.51 -8.01 -1.03
CA ASN A 272 7.52 -7.52 -2.01
C ASN A 272 6.90 -6.18 -1.60
N ASP A 273 6.50 -6.03 -0.35
CA ASP A 273 5.85 -4.82 0.16
C ASP A 273 6.78 -3.61 0.28
N PHE A 274 8.09 -3.82 0.16
CA PHE A 274 9.11 -2.77 0.28
C PHE A 274 9.64 -2.31 -1.08
N TYR A 275 9.22 -2.97 -2.17
CA TYR A 275 9.61 -2.55 -3.51
C TYR A 275 8.84 -1.32 -3.95
N GLU A 276 9.54 -0.37 -4.57
CA GLU A 276 8.98 0.83 -5.19
C GLU A 276 9.74 1.12 -6.49
N SER A 277 9.00 1.35 -7.59
CA SER A 277 9.60 1.77 -8.86
C SER A 277 10.09 3.21 -8.78
N ASP A 278 11.16 3.49 -9.50
CA ASP A 278 11.72 4.84 -9.61
C ASP A 278 10.73 5.82 -10.27
N GLU A 279 10.91 7.11 -10.03
CA GLU A 279 10.07 8.16 -10.57
C GLU A 279 10.06 8.12 -12.11
N ASP A 280 8.86 8.07 -12.67
CA ASP A 280 8.58 7.99 -14.11
C ASP A 280 9.22 6.79 -14.83
N ASN A 281 9.67 5.77 -14.08
CA ASN A 281 10.32 4.61 -14.70
C ASN A 281 10.01 3.30 -13.98
N PHE A 282 9.08 2.51 -14.51
CA PHE A 282 8.69 1.23 -13.93
C PHE A 282 9.70 0.09 -14.17
N THR A 283 10.70 0.29 -15.06
CA THR A 283 11.72 -0.74 -15.33
C THR A 283 12.86 -0.73 -14.32
N LEU A 284 12.95 0.32 -13.50
CA LEU A 284 13.88 0.48 -12.41
C LEU A 284 13.14 0.60 -11.10
N GLY A 285 13.75 0.14 -10.04
CA GLY A 285 13.20 0.37 -8.70
C GLY A 285 14.10 -0.17 -7.60
N GLN A 286 13.66 0.05 -6.39
CA GLN A 286 14.47 -0.30 -5.22
C GLN A 286 13.64 -0.85 -4.07
N ILE A 287 14.34 -1.57 -3.21
CA ILE A 287 13.86 -2.02 -1.92
C ILE A 287 14.73 -1.38 -0.85
N LEU A 288 14.11 -0.79 0.14
CA LEU A 288 14.80 -0.32 1.34
C LEU A 288 14.20 -1.00 2.57
N HIS A 289 14.89 -2.01 3.08
CA HIS A 289 14.43 -2.79 4.22
C HIS A 289 15.41 -2.69 5.39
N LYS A 290 14.92 -2.36 6.59
CA LYS A 290 15.75 -2.24 7.79
C LYS A 290 15.96 -3.59 8.45
N LEU A 291 17.19 -4.11 8.40
CA LEU A 291 17.63 -5.21 9.24
C LEU A 291 17.74 -4.72 10.69
N ARG A 292 17.50 -5.61 11.65
CA ARG A 292 17.48 -5.22 13.07
C ARG A 292 18.36 -6.14 13.90
N ASP A 293 19.10 -5.53 14.83
CA ASP A 293 19.77 -6.21 15.93
C ASP A 293 20.67 -7.37 15.49
N LEU A 294 21.43 -7.17 14.38
CA LEU A 294 22.44 -8.14 13.95
C LEU A 294 23.52 -8.27 15.02
N GLU A 295 23.84 -9.50 15.39
CA GLU A 295 24.95 -9.78 16.32
C GLU A 295 26.29 -9.36 15.68
N PRO A 296 27.29 -8.99 16.49
CA PRO A 296 28.61 -8.67 15.94
C PRO A 296 29.26 -9.89 15.27
N GLY A 297 29.59 -9.79 14.00
CA GLY A 297 30.19 -10.91 13.25
C GLY A 297 30.16 -10.69 11.75
N LEU A 298 30.49 -11.75 11.04
CA LEU A 298 30.34 -11.84 9.60
C LEU A 298 28.92 -12.31 9.27
N HIS A 299 28.21 -11.54 8.48
CA HIS A 299 26.89 -11.89 7.98
C HIS A 299 26.89 -12.02 6.46
N THR A 300 26.03 -12.86 5.95
CA THR A 300 25.81 -13.03 4.50
C THR A 300 24.34 -12.80 4.21
N ILE A 301 24.07 -12.03 3.17
CA ILE A 301 22.70 -11.85 2.70
C ILE A 301 22.59 -12.22 1.21
N THR A 302 21.55 -12.95 0.88
CA THR A 302 21.22 -13.34 -0.49
C THR A 302 19.81 -12.86 -0.81
N VAL A 303 19.62 -12.22 -1.97
CA VAL A 303 18.30 -11.81 -2.47
C VAL A 303 17.98 -12.60 -3.72
N ARG A 304 16.76 -13.07 -3.81
CA ARG A 304 16.21 -13.79 -4.95
C ARG A 304 14.72 -13.56 -5.08
#